data_cc73fe282e943dc9a7f9777f8c820158
#
_entry.id   cc73fe282e943dc9a7f9777f8c820158
#
_cell.length_a   1.000
_cell.length_b   1.000
_cell.length_c   1.000
_cell.angle_alpha   90.00
_cell.angle_beta   90.00
_cell.angle_gamma   90.00
#
_symmetry.space_group_name_H-M   'P 1'
#
loop_
_entity.id
_entity.type
_entity.pdbx_description
1 polymer ?
#
loop_
_entity_poly.entity_id
_entity_poly.type
_entity_poly.pdbx_seq_one_letter_code
_entity_poly.pdbx_strand_id
1 'polypeptide(L)'
;MIFMNSSYLLINFLRENNASMWMNRLKWKELFFSKRDAFILMGVDTPIFSETYQYSASLQIYKKSGYTVEFIQNWLNYCQDKRIISDDQNTLKYDNYPGFIANRHDQTALSLLIKKYGEANSGSPNLSLGELKNRKSIIMPNILCHYRRIPFKNYEDLKRKCIKIIEEQYNYFS
;
A
#
# COMPACT_ATOMS: atom_id res chain seq x y z
N MET A 1 -3.68 -9.39 -11.13
CA MET A 1 -3.42 -9.87 -9.75
C MET A 1 -4.06 -11.24 -9.59
N ILE A 2 -3.36 -12.20 -9.01
CA ILE A 2 -3.87 -13.56 -8.79
C ILE A 2 -3.74 -13.89 -7.32
N PHE A 3 -4.81 -14.49 -6.75
CA PHE A 3 -4.72 -15.12 -5.45
C PHE A 3 -4.01 -16.46 -5.57
N MET A 4 -2.88 -16.56 -4.91
CA MET A 4 -2.08 -17.80 -4.85
C MET A 4 -2.58 -18.74 -3.76
N ASN A 5 -3.35 -18.21 -2.83
CA ASN A 5 -3.94 -18.92 -1.71
C ASN A 5 -5.35 -18.38 -1.42
N SER A 6 -6.05 -18.95 -0.45
CA SER A 6 -7.42 -18.54 -0.13
C SER A 6 -7.50 -17.10 0.37
N SER A 7 -8.39 -16.29 -0.19
CA SER A 7 -8.71 -14.93 0.29
C SER A 7 -9.26 -14.93 1.73
N TYR A 8 -9.76 -16.06 2.22
CA TYR A 8 -10.19 -16.21 3.61
C TYR A 8 -9.08 -15.95 4.63
N LEU A 9 -7.81 -16.15 4.25
CA LEU A 9 -6.68 -15.86 5.13
C LEU A 9 -6.60 -14.38 5.50
N LEU A 10 -6.88 -13.47 4.56
CA LEU A 10 -6.92 -12.04 4.82
C LEU A 10 -8.14 -11.64 5.66
N ILE A 11 -9.29 -12.28 5.41
CA ILE A 11 -10.51 -12.04 6.19
C ILE A 11 -10.31 -12.51 7.63
N ASN A 12 -9.72 -13.68 7.84
CA ASN A 12 -9.42 -14.19 9.17
C ASN A 12 -8.39 -13.31 9.89
N PHE A 13 -7.36 -12.84 9.17
CA PHE A 13 -6.40 -11.88 9.73
C PHE A 13 -7.09 -10.61 10.27
N LEU A 14 -8.03 -10.03 9.51
CA LEU A 14 -8.79 -8.86 9.99
C LEU A 14 -9.62 -9.19 11.25
N ARG A 15 -10.24 -10.37 11.29
CA ARG A 15 -11.03 -10.81 12.45
C ARG A 15 -10.16 -11.02 13.69
N GLU A 16 -9.07 -11.75 13.57
CA GLU A 16 -8.17 -12.09 14.66
C GLU A 16 -7.47 -10.87 15.26
N ASN A 17 -7.19 -9.86 14.44
CA ASN A 17 -6.56 -8.60 14.86
C ASN A 17 -7.56 -7.49 15.18
N ASN A 18 -8.87 -7.77 15.13
CA ASN A 18 -9.94 -6.77 15.26
C ASN A 18 -9.72 -5.53 14.39
N ALA A 19 -9.21 -5.74 13.19
CA ALA A 19 -8.86 -4.67 12.28
C ALA A 19 -10.04 -4.31 11.36
N SER A 20 -10.19 -3.03 11.06
CA SER A 20 -11.25 -2.53 10.18
C SER A 20 -10.88 -2.56 8.70
N MET A 21 -9.58 -2.53 8.39
CA MET A 21 -9.06 -2.52 7.03
C MET A 21 -7.64 -3.07 6.98
N TRP A 22 -7.23 -3.48 5.79
CA TRP A 22 -5.87 -3.93 5.52
C TRP A 22 -5.39 -3.45 4.16
N MET A 23 -4.15 -2.96 4.10
CA MET A 23 -3.40 -2.62 2.88
C MET A 23 -1.96 -3.09 3.03
N ASN A 24 -1.33 -3.37 1.90
CA ASN A 24 0.07 -3.76 1.90
C ASN A 24 1.00 -2.55 2.06
N ARG A 25 1.90 -2.58 3.05
CA ARG A 25 2.94 -1.57 3.24
C ARG A 25 4.11 -1.84 2.29
N LEU A 26 4.55 -0.82 1.59
CA LEU A 26 5.65 -0.87 0.64
C LEU A 26 7.00 -0.62 1.35
N LYS A 27 8.10 -0.78 0.61
CA LYS A 27 9.47 -0.59 1.11
C LYS A 27 10.03 0.81 0.85
N TRP A 28 9.26 1.69 0.24
CA TRP A 28 9.70 3.05 -0.08
C TRP A 28 8.99 4.08 0.78
N LYS A 29 9.75 5.11 1.13
CA LYS A 29 9.23 6.21 1.93
C LYS A 29 8.32 7.11 1.10
N GLU A 30 7.39 7.78 1.79
CA GLU A 30 6.47 8.73 1.18
C GLU A 30 7.18 9.84 0.42
N LEU A 31 8.25 10.41 0.98
CA LEU A 31 8.98 11.52 0.38
C LEU A 31 9.48 11.25 -1.04
N PHE A 32 9.71 9.97 -1.40
CA PHE A 32 10.16 9.59 -2.74
C PHE A 32 9.03 9.47 -3.76
N PHE A 33 7.79 9.22 -3.28
CA PHE A 33 6.67 8.86 -4.15
C PHE A 33 5.37 9.62 -3.86
N SER A 34 5.46 10.72 -3.10
CA SER A 34 4.35 11.63 -2.85
C SER A 34 4.81 13.05 -3.08
N LYS A 35 4.12 13.78 -3.97
CA LYS A 35 4.47 15.18 -4.27
C LYS A 35 4.17 16.09 -3.08
N ARG A 36 4.87 17.22 -2.98
CA ARG A 36 4.78 18.13 -1.86
C ARG A 36 3.40 18.72 -1.67
N ASP A 37 2.72 19.07 -2.75
CA ASP A 37 1.35 19.57 -2.69
C ASP A 37 0.41 18.60 -1.97
N ALA A 38 0.58 17.29 -2.13
CA ALA A 38 -0.25 16.29 -1.45
C ALA A 38 -0.06 16.36 0.08
N PHE A 39 1.18 16.44 0.57
CA PHE A 39 1.43 16.59 2.00
C PHE A 39 0.78 17.84 2.59
N ILE A 40 0.92 18.97 1.89
CA ILE A 40 0.40 20.27 2.34
C ILE A 40 -1.13 20.27 2.33
N LEU A 41 -1.75 19.86 1.21
CA LEU A 41 -3.21 19.87 1.05
C LEU A 41 -3.91 18.87 1.98
N MET A 42 -3.26 17.79 2.32
CA MET A 42 -3.77 16.83 3.27
C MET A 42 -3.45 17.17 4.73
N GLY A 43 -2.71 18.28 4.99
CA GLY A 43 -2.36 18.75 6.34
C GLY A 43 -1.41 17.83 7.08
N VAL A 44 -0.46 17.20 6.35
CA VAL A 44 0.47 16.19 6.89
C VAL A 44 1.92 16.46 6.45
N ASP A 45 2.26 17.72 6.15
CA ASP A 45 3.58 18.12 5.67
C ASP A 45 4.61 18.20 6.81
N THR A 46 4.92 17.05 7.38
CA THR A 46 5.91 16.92 8.46
C THR A 46 6.74 15.65 8.28
N PRO A 47 7.97 15.58 8.86
CA PRO A 47 8.83 14.39 8.79
C PRO A 47 8.17 13.11 9.29
N ILE A 48 7.27 13.22 10.28
CA ILE A 48 6.55 12.07 10.83
C ILE A 48 5.68 11.35 9.76
N PHE A 49 5.30 12.03 8.69
CA PHE A 49 4.60 11.45 7.55
C PHE A 49 5.58 11.15 6.41
N SER A 50 6.39 12.11 5.99
CA SER A 50 7.25 11.98 4.81
C SER A 50 8.31 10.89 4.93
N GLU A 51 8.82 10.63 6.14
CA GLU A 51 9.83 9.61 6.42
C GLU A 51 9.27 8.20 6.60
N THR A 52 7.96 8.03 6.61
CA THR A 52 7.31 6.72 6.77
C THR A 52 7.14 5.98 5.44
N TYR A 53 6.93 4.66 5.52
CA TYR A 53 6.73 3.83 4.34
C TYR A 53 5.33 4.00 3.76
N GLN A 54 5.25 3.97 2.43
CA GLN A 54 4.01 4.11 1.67
C GLN A 54 3.16 2.84 1.72
N TYR A 55 1.83 2.99 1.69
CA TYR A 55 0.86 1.91 1.52
C TYR A 55 0.43 1.79 0.06
N SER A 56 0.24 0.56 -0.40
CA SER A 56 -0.19 0.26 -1.77
C SER A 56 -1.71 0.37 -1.92
N ALA A 57 -2.14 1.04 -2.99
CA ALA A 57 -3.55 1.08 -3.39
C ALA A 57 -3.98 -0.11 -4.27
N SER A 58 -3.07 -1.03 -4.60
CA SER A 58 -3.37 -2.13 -5.54
C SER A 58 -4.26 -3.23 -4.98
N LEU A 59 -4.20 -3.47 -3.67
CA LEU A 59 -5.10 -4.36 -2.95
C LEU A 59 -5.46 -3.75 -1.61
N GLN A 60 -6.75 -3.73 -1.35
CA GLN A 60 -7.32 -3.19 -0.13
C GLN A 60 -8.44 -4.12 0.34
N ILE A 61 -8.58 -4.30 1.64
CA ILE A 61 -9.66 -5.06 2.24
C ILE A 61 -10.27 -4.21 3.35
N TYR A 62 -11.58 -4.12 3.36
CA TYR A 62 -12.36 -3.36 4.32
C TYR A 62 -13.45 -4.21 4.97
N LYS A 63 -13.57 -4.12 6.29
CA LYS A 63 -14.78 -4.55 7.01
C LYS A 63 -15.77 -3.39 6.94
N LYS A 64 -16.94 -3.60 6.33
CA LYS A 64 -17.96 -2.56 6.20
C LYS A 64 -18.39 -2.05 7.58
N SER A 65 -18.21 -0.75 7.80
CA SER A 65 -18.61 -0.02 9.01
C SER A 65 -18.75 1.47 8.69
N GLY A 66 -19.36 2.27 9.55
CA GLY A 66 -19.40 3.72 9.38
C GLY A 66 -18.00 4.32 9.22
N TYR A 67 -17.05 3.88 10.05
CA TYR A 67 -15.65 4.29 10.00
C TYR A 67 -14.99 4.02 8.63
N THR A 68 -15.12 2.83 8.07
CA THR A 68 -14.49 2.51 6.79
C THR A 68 -15.20 3.16 5.60
N VAL A 69 -16.50 3.41 5.69
CA VAL A 69 -17.25 4.18 4.68
C VAL A 69 -16.77 5.64 4.68
N GLU A 70 -16.64 6.26 5.85
CA GLU A 70 -16.11 7.62 5.99
C GLU A 70 -14.65 7.72 5.47
N PHE A 71 -13.81 6.75 5.81
CA PHE A 71 -12.44 6.67 5.31
C PHE A 71 -12.39 6.66 3.78
N ILE A 72 -13.20 5.81 3.13
CA ILE A 72 -13.26 5.71 1.66
C ILE A 72 -13.79 7.01 1.07
N GLN A 73 -14.79 7.64 1.69
CA GLN A 73 -15.32 8.91 1.22
C GLN A 73 -14.26 10.02 1.31
N ASN A 74 -13.48 10.06 2.38
CA ASN A 74 -12.39 11.02 2.52
C ASN A 74 -11.27 10.76 1.52
N TRP A 75 -10.95 9.49 1.24
CA TRP A 75 -10.00 9.15 0.18
C TRP A 75 -10.49 9.63 -1.19
N LEU A 76 -11.77 9.38 -1.53
CA LEU A 76 -12.39 9.88 -2.76
C LEU A 76 -12.32 11.40 -2.86
N ASN A 77 -12.61 12.11 -1.78
CA ASN A 77 -12.55 13.58 -1.75
C ASN A 77 -11.14 14.10 -2.07
N TYR A 78 -10.09 13.49 -1.50
CA TYR A 78 -8.70 13.86 -1.85
C TYR A 78 -8.35 13.50 -3.30
N CYS A 79 -8.86 12.40 -3.83
CA CYS A 79 -8.64 12.00 -5.22
C CYS A 79 -9.34 12.89 -6.25
N GLN A 80 -10.24 13.77 -5.83
CA GLN A 80 -10.84 14.78 -6.71
C GLN A 80 -9.97 16.02 -6.89
N ASP A 81 -8.96 16.23 -6.04
CA ASP A 81 -8.03 17.34 -6.19
C ASP A 81 -6.85 16.95 -7.10
N LYS A 82 -6.85 17.54 -8.31
CA LYS A 82 -5.80 17.30 -9.31
C LYS A 82 -4.39 17.59 -8.78
N ARG A 83 -4.24 18.53 -7.85
CA ARG A 83 -2.96 18.89 -7.25
C ARG A 83 -2.37 17.74 -6.42
N ILE A 84 -3.20 16.84 -5.91
CA ILE A 84 -2.79 15.66 -5.14
C ILE A 84 -2.43 14.50 -6.07
N ILE A 85 -3.29 14.24 -7.08
CA ILE A 85 -3.24 12.98 -7.85
C ILE A 85 -2.56 13.10 -9.21
N SER A 86 -2.08 14.27 -9.65
CA SER A 86 -1.43 14.41 -10.96
C SER A 86 0.10 14.45 -10.85
N ASP A 87 0.76 14.28 -12.00
CA ASP A 87 2.20 14.49 -12.18
C ASP A 87 2.54 15.95 -12.49
N ASP A 88 1.56 16.85 -12.51
CA ASP A 88 1.79 18.28 -12.72
C ASP A 88 2.74 18.85 -11.66
N GLN A 89 3.42 19.94 -11.97
CA GLN A 89 4.29 20.64 -11.02
C GLN A 89 3.52 21.08 -9.77
N ASN A 90 4.23 21.20 -8.66
CA ASN A 90 3.66 21.75 -7.43
C ASN A 90 3.13 23.17 -7.65
N THR A 91 1.93 23.44 -7.13
CA THR A 91 1.24 24.73 -7.26
C THR A 91 1.37 25.61 -6.02
N LEU A 92 1.73 25.01 -4.89
CA LEU A 92 1.83 25.69 -3.59
C LEU A 92 3.21 26.31 -3.32
N LYS A 93 4.05 26.44 -4.37
CA LYS A 93 5.37 27.10 -4.34
C LYS A 93 6.43 26.42 -3.44
N TYR A 94 6.23 25.16 -3.10
CA TYR A 94 7.23 24.36 -2.40
C TYR A 94 7.80 23.28 -3.34
N ASP A 95 9.11 23.13 -3.32
CA ASP A 95 9.76 22.01 -4.01
C ASP A 95 9.40 20.68 -3.36
N ASN A 96 9.44 19.61 -4.15
CA ASN A 96 9.33 18.27 -3.60
C ASN A 96 10.47 17.98 -2.61
N TYR A 97 10.24 17.05 -1.71
CA TYR A 97 11.29 16.60 -0.79
C TYR A 97 12.52 16.09 -1.57
N PRO A 98 13.74 16.26 -1.03
CA PRO A 98 14.96 15.73 -1.64
C PRO A 98 14.82 14.25 -1.94
N GLY A 99 15.18 13.85 -3.16
CA GLY A 99 15.07 12.46 -3.61
C GLY A 99 13.70 12.05 -4.17
N PHE A 100 12.75 12.98 -4.32
CA PHE A 100 11.47 12.71 -4.99
C PHE A 100 11.68 12.13 -6.38
N ILE A 101 10.95 11.06 -6.71
CA ILE A 101 11.07 10.31 -7.97
C ILE A 101 9.83 10.51 -8.83
N ALA A 102 8.64 10.25 -8.29
CA ALA A 102 7.36 10.36 -9.00
C ALA A 102 6.19 10.38 -8.03
N ASN A 103 5.10 11.03 -8.39
CA ASN A 103 3.84 10.93 -7.64
C ASN A 103 3.15 9.58 -7.91
N ARG A 104 2.53 9.00 -6.89
CA ARG A 104 1.77 7.74 -7.00
C ARG A 104 0.25 7.95 -6.99
N HIS A 105 -0.20 9.15 -7.31
CA HIS A 105 -1.59 9.51 -7.56
C HIS A 105 -2.54 9.13 -6.41
N ASP A 106 -3.53 8.31 -6.68
CA ASP A 106 -4.50 7.80 -5.71
C ASP A 106 -3.85 7.04 -4.54
N GLN A 107 -2.74 6.36 -4.80
CA GLN A 107 -1.95 5.68 -3.76
C GLN A 107 -1.31 6.68 -2.78
N THR A 108 -0.83 7.84 -3.26
CA THR A 108 -0.34 8.92 -2.40
C THR A 108 -1.43 9.37 -1.44
N ALA A 109 -2.62 9.67 -1.97
CA ALA A 109 -3.77 10.10 -1.15
C ALA A 109 -4.16 9.02 -0.13
N LEU A 110 -4.27 7.74 -0.55
CA LEU A 110 -4.58 6.63 0.33
C LEU A 110 -3.55 6.49 1.46
N SER A 111 -2.29 6.47 1.10
CA SER A 111 -1.20 6.18 2.04
C SER A 111 -1.06 7.27 3.11
N LEU A 112 -1.15 8.54 2.74
CA LEU A 112 -1.15 9.65 3.69
C LEU A 112 -2.40 9.65 4.56
N LEU A 113 -3.57 9.29 4.01
CA LEU A 113 -4.82 9.22 4.76
C LEU A 113 -4.82 8.12 5.81
N ILE A 114 -4.29 6.91 5.51
CA ILE A 114 -4.15 5.82 6.47
C ILE A 114 -3.39 6.30 7.71
N LYS A 115 -2.29 7.01 7.52
CA LYS A 115 -1.47 7.53 8.61
C LYS A 115 -2.17 8.63 9.40
N LYS A 116 -2.93 9.48 8.73
CA LYS A 116 -3.74 10.52 9.37
C LYS A 116 -4.83 9.93 10.26
N TYR A 117 -5.40 8.78 9.88
CA TYR A 117 -6.39 8.04 10.67
C TYR A 117 -5.78 7.16 11.77
N GLY A 118 -4.47 7.07 11.82
CA GLY A 118 -3.71 6.20 12.74
C GLY A 118 -3.53 4.79 12.18
N GLU A 119 -2.29 4.39 11.93
CA GLU A 119 -1.94 3.08 11.37
C GLU A 119 -2.48 1.89 12.18
N ALA A 120 -2.68 2.06 13.48
CA ALA A 120 -3.22 1.03 14.36
C ALA A 120 -4.62 0.55 13.93
N ASN A 121 -5.39 1.38 13.25
CA ASN A 121 -6.72 1.06 12.75
C ASN A 121 -6.71 0.41 11.36
N SER A 122 -5.58 0.39 10.67
CA SER A 122 -5.48 -0.14 9.31
C SER A 122 -5.32 -1.66 9.24
N GLY A 123 -5.11 -2.33 10.37
CA GLY A 123 -4.85 -3.78 10.40
C GLY A 123 -3.59 -4.19 9.65
N SER A 124 -2.85 -3.22 9.15
CA SER A 124 -1.51 -3.47 8.64
C SER A 124 -0.58 -3.43 9.85
N PRO A 125 -0.32 -4.55 10.52
CA PRO A 125 0.80 -4.57 11.43
C PRO A 125 2.00 -4.14 10.61
N ASN A 126 2.99 -3.57 11.24
CA ASN A 126 4.30 -3.21 10.68
C ASN A 126 5.01 -4.41 10.01
N LEU A 127 4.29 -5.17 9.20
CA LEU A 127 4.80 -6.33 8.47
C LEU A 127 5.50 -5.82 7.21
N SER A 128 6.71 -5.30 7.39
CA SER A 128 7.67 -5.33 6.30
C SER A 128 7.86 -6.79 5.86
N LEU A 129 8.13 -7.03 4.58
CA LEU A 129 8.47 -8.38 4.10
C LEU A 129 9.59 -9.04 4.93
N GLY A 130 10.45 -8.25 5.62
CA GLY A 130 11.50 -8.74 6.52
C GLY A 130 10.98 -9.24 7.88
N GLU A 131 9.92 -8.66 8.41
CA GLU A 131 9.32 -9.09 9.69
C GLU A 131 8.44 -10.33 9.53
N LEU A 132 7.93 -10.58 8.31
CA LEU A 132 7.25 -11.83 7.97
C LEU A 132 8.19 -13.04 8.03
N LYS A 133 9.50 -12.87 7.82
CA LYS A 133 10.48 -13.96 7.93
C LYS A 133 10.56 -14.57 9.33
N ASN A 134 10.32 -13.80 10.39
CA ASN A 134 10.47 -14.23 11.78
C ASN A 134 9.18 -14.77 12.41
N ARG A 135 8.04 -14.66 11.75
CA ARG A 135 6.79 -15.26 12.20
C ARG A 135 6.49 -16.50 11.36
N LYS A 136 6.35 -17.65 12.00
CA LYS A 136 5.96 -18.94 11.37
C LYS A 136 4.63 -18.92 10.60
N SER A 137 3.92 -17.80 10.53
CA SER A 137 2.71 -17.59 9.75
C SER A 137 3.03 -16.81 8.47
N ILE A 138 3.55 -17.49 7.51
CA ILE A 138 3.89 -17.01 6.16
C ILE A 138 2.60 -16.91 5.33
N ILE A 139 1.77 -15.92 5.59
CA ILE A 139 0.48 -15.88 4.90
C ILE A 139 0.50 -14.89 3.72
N MET A 140 1.21 -13.79 3.83
CA MET A 140 1.06 -12.66 2.90
C MET A 140 1.81 -12.75 1.57
N PRO A 141 3.07 -13.18 1.48
CA PRO A 141 3.78 -13.25 0.20
C PRO A 141 3.18 -14.29 -0.75
N ASN A 142 2.53 -15.32 -0.20
CA ASN A 142 1.98 -16.45 -0.96
C ASN A 142 0.52 -16.23 -1.40
N ILE A 143 -0.12 -15.10 -1.04
CA ILE A 143 -1.52 -14.87 -1.38
C ILE A 143 -1.68 -14.19 -2.73
N LEU A 144 -0.76 -13.29 -3.09
CA LEU A 144 -0.92 -12.45 -4.26
C LEU A 144 0.33 -12.36 -5.11
N CYS A 145 0.14 -12.43 -6.42
CA CYS A 145 1.17 -12.17 -7.41
C CYS A 145 0.69 -11.14 -8.45
N HIS A 146 1.52 -10.13 -8.71
CA HIS A 146 1.32 -9.19 -9.80
C HIS A 146 1.87 -9.75 -11.10
N TYR A 147 1.01 -9.96 -12.10
CA TYR A 147 1.35 -10.62 -13.36
C TYR A 147 1.45 -9.68 -14.58
N ARG A 148 1.33 -8.37 -14.42
CA ARG A 148 1.22 -7.40 -15.53
C ARG A 148 2.28 -7.52 -16.63
N ARG A 149 3.43 -8.11 -16.32
CA ARG A 149 4.56 -8.26 -17.27
C ARG A 149 5.10 -9.68 -17.36
N ILE A 150 4.35 -10.65 -16.85
CA ILE A 150 4.76 -12.06 -16.88
C ILE A 150 4.05 -12.73 -18.05
N PRO A 151 4.76 -13.10 -19.14
CA PRO A 151 4.13 -13.86 -20.22
C PRO A 151 3.73 -15.25 -19.71
N PHE A 152 2.51 -15.68 -20.01
CA PHE A 152 1.98 -16.97 -19.57
C PHE A 152 1.10 -17.62 -20.65
N LYS A 153 1.07 -18.95 -20.67
CA LYS A 153 0.28 -19.74 -21.59
C LYS A 153 -1.11 -20.08 -21.05
N ASN A 154 -1.20 -20.33 -19.73
CA ASN A 154 -2.44 -20.63 -19.03
C ASN A 154 -2.29 -20.31 -17.55
N TYR A 155 -3.36 -20.52 -16.75
CA TYR A 155 -3.39 -20.20 -15.32
C TYR A 155 -2.32 -20.94 -14.51
N GLU A 156 -2.10 -22.24 -14.78
CA GLU A 156 -1.11 -23.04 -14.07
C GLU A 156 0.34 -22.59 -14.38
N ASP A 157 0.61 -22.21 -15.62
CA ASP A 157 1.90 -21.62 -16.00
C ASP A 157 2.13 -20.28 -15.30
N LEU A 158 1.10 -19.42 -15.23
CA LEU A 158 1.17 -18.16 -14.53
C LEU A 158 1.42 -18.37 -13.02
N LYS A 159 0.68 -19.28 -12.39
CA LYS A 159 0.83 -19.63 -10.97
C LYS A 159 2.26 -20.08 -10.66
N ARG A 160 2.82 -21.00 -11.47
CA ARG A 160 4.19 -21.48 -11.33
C ARG A 160 5.23 -20.36 -11.45
N LYS A 161 5.07 -19.46 -12.44
CA LYS A 161 5.96 -18.30 -12.62
C LYS A 161 5.88 -17.33 -11.45
N CYS A 162 4.69 -17.10 -10.91
CA CYS A 162 4.51 -16.28 -9.73
C CYS A 162 5.18 -16.88 -8.50
N ILE A 163 5.05 -18.20 -8.28
CA ILE A 163 5.73 -18.90 -7.18
C ILE A 163 7.26 -18.72 -7.31
N LYS A 164 7.82 -18.96 -8.50
CA LYS A 164 9.25 -18.78 -8.76
C LYS A 164 9.74 -17.37 -8.45
N ILE A 165 9.03 -16.34 -8.87
CA ILE A 165 9.38 -14.95 -8.57
C ILE A 165 9.36 -14.68 -7.06
N ILE A 166 8.38 -15.22 -6.36
CA ILE A 166 8.28 -15.09 -4.90
C ILE A 166 9.49 -15.75 -4.24
N GLU A 167 9.86 -16.97 -4.64
CA GLU A 167 11.01 -17.70 -4.13
C GLU A 167 12.34 -17.00 -4.41
N GLU A 168 12.54 -16.48 -5.63
CA GLU A 168 13.72 -15.69 -6.00
C GLU A 168 13.84 -14.41 -5.16
N GLN A 169 12.72 -13.71 -4.91
CA GLN A 169 12.72 -12.55 -4.03
C GLN A 169 13.03 -12.90 -2.57
N TYR A 170 12.64 -14.07 -2.11
CA TYR A 170 13.02 -14.56 -0.77
C TYR A 170 14.50 -14.86 -0.66
N ASN A 171 15.10 -15.51 -1.66
CA ASN A 171 16.52 -15.87 -1.65
C ASN A 171 17.45 -14.67 -1.81
N TYR A 172 16.97 -13.55 -2.37
CA TYR A 172 17.76 -12.31 -2.50
C TYR A 172 17.90 -11.54 -1.17
N PHE A 173 17.11 -11.88 -0.15
CA PHE A 173 17.09 -11.22 1.16
C PHE A 173 17.55 -12.14 2.30
N SER A 174 17.99 -13.36 2.00
CA SER A 174 18.67 -14.29 2.91
C SER A 174 20.17 -14.11 2.86
#